data_1b6fe4f7e3a1267ef764df84b2d6fcfb
#
_entry.id   1b6fe4f7e3a1267ef764df84b2d6fcfb
#
_cell.length_a   1.000
_cell.length_b   1.000
_cell.length_c   1.000
_cell.angle_alpha   90.00
_cell.angle_beta   90.00
_cell.angle_gamma   90.00
#
_symmetry.space_group_name_H-M   'P 1'
#
loop_
_entity.id
_entity.type
_entity.pdbx_description
1 polymer ?
#
loop_
_entity_poly.entity_id
_entity_poly.type
_entity_poly.pdbx_seq_one_letter_code
_entity_poly.pdbx_strand_id
1 'polypeptide(L)'
;MGRETSLRDLRILQIYLPIAELSVNLFFLVGIGGAVGFLSGLFGVGGGFLLTPLLIFSGVPTAVAVASVTGQVVAASTSGALSHYRRGGVDLHLAMYLILSGILGAFGGVAAFDLLRDAGQLDLIIALGFLVLLGFVGVLMLQESVRALLKRRQGIVVRERLPNQHSWIHGLPLRVRFKKSRLYISVLPVLIIGLFIGFVGSLLGIGGGFIMVPALVYLLRVPGNVVIGTSLAQVVAMMAATTILHAVQSQSVDILLAFCLMVGGTAGAQFGAAAGKHLRGEQLRGLLALLVLAVAIRFGLSLVLTPDDVFSMAAGSVTR
;
A
#
# COMPACT_ATOMS: atom_id res chain seq x y z
N MET A 1 18.60 7.15 41.85
CA MET A 1 18.25 8.45 41.21
C MET A 1 18.37 8.45 39.69
N GLY A 2 19.01 7.48 39.03
CA GLY A 2 19.22 7.46 37.56
C GLY A 2 18.14 6.73 36.72
N ARG A 3 17.17 6.06 37.31
CA ARG A 3 16.10 5.35 36.54
C ARG A 3 14.81 6.15 36.39
N GLU A 4 14.54 7.10 37.26
CA GLU A 4 13.31 7.93 37.16
C GLU A 4 13.43 9.07 36.14
N THR A 5 14.63 9.56 35.88
CA THR A 5 14.87 10.55 34.81
C THR A 5 14.63 9.96 33.44
N SER A 6 15.03 8.72 33.18
CA SER A 6 14.79 8.04 31.87
C SER A 6 13.31 7.82 31.57
N LEU A 7 12.49 7.55 32.56
CA LEU A 7 11.03 7.37 32.35
C LEU A 7 10.27 8.68 32.22
N ARG A 8 10.78 9.78 32.79
CA ARG A 8 10.23 11.13 32.58
C ARG A 8 10.54 11.66 31.19
N ASP A 9 11.75 11.44 30.69
CA ASP A 9 12.15 11.88 29.34
C ASP A 9 11.37 11.14 28.26
N LEU A 10 11.01 9.87 28.48
CA LEU A 10 10.13 9.12 27.57
C LEU A 10 8.68 9.62 27.55
N ARG A 11 8.22 10.26 28.63
CA ARG A 11 6.88 10.89 28.67
C ARG A 11 6.81 12.23 27.95
N ILE A 12 7.91 12.93 27.80
CA ILE A 12 7.97 14.26 27.16
C ILE A 12 7.73 14.18 25.64
N LEU A 13 7.85 12.99 25.04
CA LEU A 13 7.70 12.75 23.60
C LEU A 13 6.43 12.00 23.22
N GLN A 14 5.47 11.92 24.15
CA GLN A 14 4.13 11.40 23.82
C GLN A 14 3.31 12.50 23.15
N ILE A 15 2.81 12.21 21.97
CA ILE A 15 1.89 13.08 21.24
C ILE A 15 0.50 12.47 21.33
N TYR A 16 -0.46 13.29 21.71
CA TYR A 16 -1.86 12.93 21.69
C TYR A 16 -2.40 13.06 20.26
N LEU A 17 -2.95 11.99 19.73
CA LEU A 17 -3.58 11.95 18.42
C LEU A 17 -5.07 12.26 18.59
N PRO A 18 -5.54 13.42 18.11
CA PRO A 18 -6.89 13.90 18.47
C PRO A 18 -8.01 13.05 17.86
N ILE A 19 -7.82 12.45 16.69
CA ILE A 19 -8.83 11.62 16.02
C ILE A 19 -8.71 10.15 16.39
N ALA A 20 -7.48 9.68 16.66
CA ALA A 20 -7.24 8.32 17.14
C ALA A 20 -7.55 8.16 18.64
N GLU A 21 -7.67 9.27 19.40
CA GLU A 21 -7.85 9.31 20.86
C GLU A 21 -6.79 8.53 21.64
N LEU A 22 -5.58 8.47 21.11
CA LEU A 22 -4.47 7.72 21.67
C LEU A 22 -3.24 8.60 21.90
N SER A 23 -2.53 8.35 23.00
CA SER A 23 -1.21 8.93 23.22
C SER A 23 -0.13 7.96 22.74
N VAL A 24 0.60 8.34 21.71
CA VAL A 24 1.64 7.50 21.09
C VAL A 24 2.97 8.24 21.12
N ASN A 25 4.06 7.48 21.25
CA ASN A 25 5.40 8.05 21.20
C ASN A 25 5.74 8.52 19.78
N LEU A 26 6.18 9.78 19.64
CA LEU A 26 6.59 10.38 18.37
C LEU A 26 7.64 9.53 17.63
N PHE A 27 8.69 9.10 18.34
CA PHE A 27 9.75 8.31 17.72
C PHE A 27 9.27 6.95 17.24
N PHE A 28 8.26 6.36 17.89
CA PHE A 28 7.64 5.13 17.45
C PHE A 28 6.92 5.33 16.12
N LEU A 29 6.14 6.42 15.96
CA LEU A 29 5.43 6.73 14.72
C LEU A 29 6.38 7.03 13.56
N VAL A 30 7.37 7.88 13.81
CA VAL A 30 8.39 8.20 12.80
C VAL A 30 9.22 6.96 12.46
N GLY A 31 9.52 6.12 13.47
CA GLY A 31 10.24 4.86 13.29
C GLY A 31 9.49 3.84 12.45
N ILE A 32 8.19 3.61 12.72
CA ILE A 32 7.34 2.76 11.88
C ILE A 32 7.24 3.33 10.46
N GLY A 33 6.95 4.64 10.34
CA GLY A 33 6.94 5.31 9.04
C GLY A 33 8.25 5.11 8.29
N GLY A 34 9.40 5.29 8.98
CA GLY A 34 10.74 5.10 8.43
C GLY A 34 11.02 3.66 7.99
N ALA A 35 10.70 2.69 8.83
CA ALA A 35 10.91 1.27 8.52
C ALA A 35 10.06 0.82 7.31
N VAL A 36 8.77 1.18 7.31
CA VAL A 36 7.88 0.87 6.18
C VAL A 36 8.25 1.68 4.94
N GLY A 37 8.64 2.95 5.11
CA GLY A 37 9.17 3.77 4.02
C GLY A 37 10.42 3.15 3.40
N PHE A 38 11.36 2.67 4.22
CA PHE A 38 12.55 1.96 3.75
C PHE A 38 12.19 0.73 2.91
N LEU A 39 11.30 -0.12 3.41
CA LEU A 39 10.81 -1.28 2.67
C LEU A 39 10.09 -0.86 1.37
N SER A 40 9.25 0.16 1.44
CA SER A 40 8.57 0.73 0.28
C SER A 40 9.54 1.24 -0.79
N GLY A 41 10.56 1.98 -0.38
CA GLY A 41 11.60 2.48 -1.28
C GLY A 41 12.43 1.35 -1.89
N LEU A 42 12.73 0.33 -1.11
CA LEU A 42 13.49 -0.84 -1.50
C LEU A 42 12.76 -1.66 -2.57
N PHE A 43 11.43 -1.83 -2.43
CA PHE A 43 10.60 -2.62 -3.36
C PHE A 43 9.94 -1.78 -4.47
N GLY A 44 9.86 -0.46 -4.31
CA GLY A 44 9.21 0.43 -5.28
C GLY A 44 7.69 0.29 -5.36
N VAL A 45 7.02 -0.10 -4.26
CA VAL A 45 5.61 -0.53 -4.26
C VAL A 45 4.66 0.50 -3.64
N GLY A 46 5.20 1.48 -2.89
CA GLY A 46 4.38 2.39 -2.07
C GLY A 46 4.02 1.76 -0.71
N GLY A 47 4.31 2.46 0.40
CA GLY A 47 4.33 1.88 1.75
C GLY A 47 3.00 1.51 2.39
N GLY A 48 1.88 1.93 1.82
CA GLY A 48 0.57 1.80 2.48
C GLY A 48 0.16 0.37 2.83
N PHE A 49 0.54 -0.61 2.02
CA PHE A 49 0.15 -2.02 2.22
C PHE A 49 0.70 -2.65 3.51
N LEU A 50 1.80 -2.12 4.05
CA LEU A 50 2.38 -2.54 5.33
C LEU A 50 2.02 -1.59 6.48
N LEU A 51 1.93 -0.30 6.17
CA LEU A 51 1.76 0.72 7.19
C LEU A 51 0.38 0.63 7.85
N THR A 52 -0.68 0.46 7.06
CA THR A 52 -2.05 0.28 7.58
C THR A 52 -2.14 -0.92 8.53
N PRO A 53 -1.71 -2.15 8.16
CA PRO A 53 -1.66 -3.28 9.08
C PRO A 53 -0.86 -3.01 10.36
N LEU A 54 0.32 -2.42 10.24
CA LEU A 54 1.17 -2.15 11.40
C LEU A 54 0.54 -1.17 12.39
N LEU A 55 -0.15 -0.14 11.90
CA LEU A 55 -0.88 0.79 12.75
C LEU A 55 -2.06 0.11 13.44
N ILE A 56 -2.84 -0.72 12.72
CA ILE A 56 -3.93 -1.50 13.32
C ILE A 56 -3.40 -2.42 14.42
N PHE A 57 -2.31 -3.14 14.17
CA PHE A 57 -1.69 -4.01 15.17
C PHE A 57 -1.05 -3.24 16.34
N SER A 58 -0.77 -1.95 16.17
CA SER A 58 -0.29 -1.06 17.23
C SER A 58 -1.43 -0.45 18.05
N GLY A 59 -2.69 -0.83 17.78
CA GLY A 59 -3.88 -0.36 18.51
C GLY A 59 -4.51 0.92 17.96
N VAL A 60 -4.03 1.45 16.82
CA VAL A 60 -4.69 2.60 16.16
C VAL A 60 -6.01 2.13 15.57
N PRO A 61 -7.15 2.85 15.81
CA PRO A 61 -8.44 2.50 15.23
C PRO A 61 -8.34 2.33 13.71
N THR A 62 -8.96 1.28 13.17
CA THR A 62 -8.85 0.90 11.76
C THR A 62 -9.23 2.04 10.83
N ALA A 63 -10.28 2.79 11.15
CA ALA A 63 -10.72 3.93 10.35
C ALA A 63 -9.64 5.02 10.26
N VAL A 64 -9.00 5.35 11.38
CA VAL A 64 -7.95 6.38 11.43
C VAL A 64 -6.66 5.88 10.75
N ALA A 65 -6.31 4.61 10.95
CA ALA A 65 -5.13 4.01 10.32
C ALA A 65 -5.24 4.04 8.80
N VAL A 66 -6.37 3.56 8.23
CA VAL A 66 -6.63 3.55 6.79
C VAL A 66 -6.58 4.97 6.22
N ALA A 67 -7.34 5.90 6.81
CA ALA A 67 -7.46 7.26 6.30
C ALA A 67 -6.13 8.04 6.38
N SER A 68 -5.40 7.96 7.50
CA SER A 68 -4.17 8.73 7.72
C SER A 68 -2.98 8.22 6.88
N VAL A 69 -2.93 6.90 6.61
CA VAL A 69 -1.88 6.31 5.77
C VAL A 69 -1.93 6.81 4.33
N THR A 70 -3.12 7.15 3.80
CA THR A 70 -3.26 7.64 2.42
C THR A 70 -2.39 8.85 2.13
N GLY A 71 -2.30 9.80 3.07
CA GLY A 71 -1.43 10.97 2.96
C GLY A 71 0.07 10.60 2.91
N GLN A 72 0.51 9.67 3.75
CA GLN A 72 1.89 9.18 3.72
C GLN A 72 2.22 8.52 2.38
N VAL A 73 1.29 7.74 1.83
CA VAL A 73 1.45 7.10 0.51
C VAL A 73 1.61 8.15 -0.59
N VAL A 74 0.87 9.25 -0.56
CA VAL A 74 1.04 10.38 -1.49
C VAL A 74 2.47 10.90 -1.43
N ALA A 75 2.97 11.21 -0.23
CA ALA A 75 4.31 11.78 -0.05
C ALA A 75 5.41 10.83 -0.53
N ALA A 76 5.37 9.57 -0.11
CA ALA A 76 6.35 8.56 -0.51
C ALA A 76 6.33 8.28 -2.03
N SER A 77 5.13 8.16 -2.60
CA SER A 77 4.96 7.86 -4.03
C SER A 77 5.34 9.05 -4.93
N THR A 78 5.16 10.30 -4.46
CA THR A 78 5.54 11.50 -5.22
C THR A 78 7.04 11.53 -5.49
N SER A 79 7.86 11.24 -4.48
CA SER A 79 9.32 11.18 -4.64
C SER A 79 9.73 10.13 -5.68
N GLY A 80 9.13 8.93 -5.62
CA GLY A 80 9.36 7.86 -6.58
C GLY A 80 8.88 8.21 -8.00
N ALA A 81 7.65 8.73 -8.13
CA ALA A 81 7.07 9.13 -9.41
C ALA A 81 7.92 10.18 -10.13
N LEU A 82 8.38 11.20 -9.39
CA LEU A 82 9.24 12.27 -9.95
C LEU A 82 10.58 11.72 -10.45
N SER A 83 11.20 10.81 -9.68
CA SER A 83 12.44 10.15 -10.07
C SER A 83 12.28 9.35 -11.38
N HIS A 84 11.21 8.57 -11.49
CA HIS A 84 10.91 7.79 -12.70
C HIS A 84 10.49 8.68 -13.88
N TYR A 85 9.76 9.76 -13.63
CA TYR A 85 9.39 10.73 -14.67
C TYR A 85 10.61 11.38 -15.31
N ARG A 86 11.56 11.85 -14.49
CA ARG A 86 12.84 12.45 -14.98
C ARG A 86 13.68 11.48 -15.81
N ARG A 87 13.58 10.18 -15.52
CA ARG A 87 14.27 9.13 -16.30
C ARG A 87 13.48 8.65 -17.52
N GLY A 88 12.32 9.27 -17.81
CA GLY A 88 11.47 8.88 -18.92
C GLY A 88 10.70 7.56 -18.72
N GLY A 89 10.69 7.00 -17.50
CA GLY A 89 10.06 5.72 -17.17
C GLY A 89 8.55 5.81 -16.85
N VAL A 90 7.86 6.87 -17.28
CA VAL A 90 6.41 7.05 -17.07
C VAL A 90 5.70 7.16 -18.42
N ASP A 91 4.69 6.32 -18.67
CA ASP A 91 3.77 6.46 -19.80
C ASP A 91 2.56 7.30 -19.36
N LEU A 92 2.60 8.61 -19.72
CA LEU A 92 1.56 9.56 -19.33
C LEU A 92 0.17 9.20 -19.87
N HIS A 93 0.09 8.63 -21.09
CA HIS A 93 -1.20 8.23 -21.64
C HIS A 93 -1.81 7.08 -20.86
N LEU A 94 -1.00 6.06 -20.54
CA LEU A 94 -1.44 4.94 -19.71
C LEU A 94 -1.80 5.40 -18.29
N ALA A 95 -0.95 6.26 -17.70
CA ALA A 95 -1.19 6.84 -16.37
C ALA A 95 -2.51 7.60 -16.32
N MET A 96 -2.85 8.41 -17.33
CA MET A 96 -4.07 9.20 -17.36
C MET A 96 -5.34 8.34 -17.33
N TYR A 97 -5.41 7.25 -18.11
CA TYR A 97 -6.54 6.33 -18.06
C TYR A 97 -6.65 5.63 -16.69
N LEU A 98 -5.51 5.23 -16.12
CA LEU A 98 -5.47 4.62 -14.79
C LEU A 98 -5.85 5.61 -13.69
N ILE A 99 -5.44 6.88 -13.79
CA ILE A 99 -5.79 7.93 -12.83
C ILE A 99 -7.29 8.20 -12.86
N LEU A 100 -7.86 8.43 -14.05
CA LEU A 100 -9.29 8.73 -14.18
C LEU A 100 -10.16 7.58 -13.63
N SER A 101 -9.88 6.35 -14.03
CA SER A 101 -10.61 5.19 -13.52
C SER A 101 -10.31 4.91 -12.05
N GLY A 102 -9.06 5.13 -11.60
CA GLY A 102 -8.67 4.97 -10.23
C GLY A 102 -9.35 5.95 -9.27
N ILE A 103 -9.50 7.22 -9.67
CA ILE A 103 -10.25 8.23 -8.90
C ILE A 103 -11.72 7.83 -8.82
N LEU A 104 -12.35 7.39 -9.92
CA LEU A 104 -13.73 6.91 -9.90
C LEU A 104 -13.88 5.69 -8.96
N GLY A 105 -12.92 4.77 -8.99
CA GLY A 105 -12.87 3.65 -8.06
C GLY A 105 -12.72 4.10 -6.61
N ALA A 106 -11.90 5.13 -6.37
CA ALA A 106 -11.67 5.68 -5.04
C ALA A 106 -12.94 6.29 -4.42
N PHE A 107 -13.75 6.99 -5.20
CA PHE A 107 -15.07 7.46 -4.75
C PHE A 107 -15.94 6.30 -4.25
N GLY A 108 -16.02 5.22 -5.04
CA GLY A 108 -16.76 4.02 -4.63
C GLY A 108 -16.18 3.34 -3.40
N GLY A 109 -14.85 3.29 -3.27
CA GLY A 109 -14.17 2.68 -2.13
C GLY A 109 -14.34 3.47 -0.83
N VAL A 110 -14.29 4.82 -0.88
CA VAL A 110 -14.55 5.66 0.30
C VAL A 110 -16.03 5.58 0.68
N ALA A 111 -16.95 5.60 -0.28
CA ALA A 111 -18.37 5.41 0.02
C ALA A 111 -18.65 4.04 0.67
N ALA A 112 -18.02 2.98 0.18
CA ALA A 112 -18.10 1.65 0.81
C ALA A 112 -17.49 1.65 2.22
N PHE A 113 -16.37 2.36 2.42
CA PHE A 113 -15.73 2.51 3.73
C PHE A 113 -16.69 3.15 4.75
N ASP A 114 -17.34 4.26 4.38
CA ASP A 114 -18.29 4.94 5.28
C ASP A 114 -19.51 4.06 5.59
N LEU A 115 -20.08 3.38 4.58
CA LEU A 115 -21.18 2.43 4.78
C LEU A 115 -20.80 1.29 5.73
N LEU A 116 -19.60 0.72 5.58
CA LEU A 116 -19.13 -0.36 6.45
C LEU A 116 -18.83 0.13 7.87
N ARG A 117 -18.37 1.36 8.00
CA ARG A 117 -18.14 2.01 9.30
C ARG A 117 -19.46 2.21 10.04
N ASP A 118 -20.47 2.76 9.36
CA ASP A 118 -21.80 2.98 9.93
C ASP A 118 -22.50 1.66 10.29
N ALA A 119 -22.23 0.60 9.51
CA ALA A 119 -22.72 -0.74 9.80
C ALA A 119 -21.94 -1.47 10.93
N GLY A 120 -20.84 -0.88 11.45
CA GLY A 120 -19.99 -1.51 12.46
C GLY A 120 -19.20 -2.72 11.98
N GLN A 121 -19.05 -2.90 10.65
CA GLN A 121 -18.38 -4.06 10.03
C GLN A 121 -17.02 -3.72 9.43
N LEU A 122 -16.54 -2.49 9.62
CA LEU A 122 -15.34 -1.98 8.99
C LEU A 122 -14.12 -2.84 9.32
N ASP A 123 -13.89 -3.16 10.60
CA ASP A 123 -12.72 -3.91 11.07
C ASP A 123 -12.67 -5.30 10.46
N LEU A 124 -13.82 -6.00 10.42
CA LEU A 124 -13.92 -7.33 9.84
C LEU A 124 -13.61 -7.32 8.33
N ILE A 125 -14.23 -6.41 7.58
CA ILE A 125 -14.06 -6.34 6.12
C ILE A 125 -12.65 -5.92 5.75
N ILE A 126 -12.04 -5.01 6.50
CA ILE A 126 -10.65 -4.60 6.28
C ILE A 126 -9.70 -5.76 6.60
N ALA A 127 -9.90 -6.47 7.71
CA ALA A 127 -9.08 -7.64 8.04
C ALA A 127 -9.19 -8.75 7.00
N LEU A 128 -10.40 -9.07 6.54
CA LEU A 128 -10.64 -10.03 5.45
C LEU A 128 -10.03 -9.53 4.13
N GLY A 129 -10.17 -8.25 3.82
CA GLY A 129 -9.59 -7.63 2.63
C GLY A 129 -8.07 -7.75 2.61
N PHE A 130 -7.40 -7.45 3.72
CA PHE A 130 -5.97 -7.66 3.86
C PHE A 130 -5.58 -9.13 3.77
N LEU A 131 -6.28 -10.03 4.46
CA LEU A 131 -6.02 -11.46 4.44
C LEU A 131 -6.09 -12.02 3.00
N VAL A 132 -7.17 -11.74 2.30
CA VAL A 132 -7.40 -12.25 0.94
C VAL A 132 -6.41 -11.62 -0.04
N LEU A 133 -6.27 -10.30 -0.01
CA LEU A 133 -5.44 -9.58 -0.96
C LEU A 133 -3.95 -9.87 -0.77
N LEU A 134 -3.43 -9.71 0.45
CA LEU A 134 -2.03 -9.96 0.75
C LEU A 134 -1.71 -11.46 0.65
N GLY A 135 -2.63 -12.32 1.07
CA GLY A 135 -2.49 -13.77 0.91
C GLY A 135 -2.37 -14.18 -0.56
N PHE A 136 -3.30 -13.72 -1.39
CA PHE A 136 -3.28 -14.03 -2.83
C PHE A 136 -2.03 -13.49 -3.53
N VAL A 137 -1.73 -12.19 -3.36
CA VAL A 137 -0.55 -11.58 -4.00
C VAL A 137 0.75 -12.15 -3.43
N GLY A 138 0.83 -12.38 -2.13
CA GLY A 138 1.99 -12.98 -1.48
C GLY A 138 2.29 -14.39 -1.99
N VAL A 139 1.27 -15.24 -2.13
CA VAL A 139 1.43 -16.58 -2.70
C VAL A 139 1.89 -16.52 -4.15
N LEU A 140 1.29 -15.67 -4.99
CA LEU A 140 1.72 -15.51 -6.37
C LEU A 140 3.18 -15.07 -6.48
N MET A 141 3.58 -14.06 -5.70
CA MET A 141 4.95 -13.55 -5.69
C MET A 141 5.95 -14.58 -5.18
N LEU A 142 5.57 -15.36 -4.15
CA LEU A 142 6.41 -16.43 -3.61
C LEU A 142 6.62 -17.54 -4.64
N GLN A 143 5.55 -18.00 -5.30
CA GLN A 143 5.64 -19.01 -6.36
C GLN A 143 6.56 -18.56 -7.50
N GLU A 144 6.45 -17.29 -7.89
CA GLU A 144 7.30 -16.74 -8.95
C GLU A 144 8.77 -16.68 -8.52
N SER A 145 9.03 -16.19 -7.30
CA SER A 145 10.39 -16.11 -6.75
C SER A 145 11.03 -17.50 -6.64
N VAL A 146 10.30 -18.49 -6.12
CA VAL A 146 10.78 -19.88 -6.03
C VAL A 146 11.05 -20.47 -7.42
N ARG A 147 10.15 -20.27 -8.38
CA ARG A 147 10.35 -20.74 -9.76
C ARG A 147 11.55 -20.07 -10.42
N ALA A 148 11.78 -18.78 -10.19
CA ALA A 148 12.94 -18.07 -10.72
C ALA A 148 14.26 -18.61 -10.13
N LEU A 149 14.30 -18.84 -8.81
CA LEU A 149 15.46 -19.43 -8.13
C LEU A 149 15.77 -20.84 -8.61
N LEU A 150 14.73 -21.69 -8.78
CA LEU A 150 14.89 -23.06 -9.27
C LEU A 150 15.40 -23.11 -10.70
N LYS A 151 14.84 -22.31 -11.61
CA LYS A 151 15.31 -22.21 -13.02
C LYS A 151 16.74 -21.74 -13.11
N ARG A 152 17.13 -20.80 -12.27
CA ARG A 152 18.51 -20.32 -12.21
C ARG A 152 19.49 -21.41 -11.75
N ARG A 153 19.12 -22.23 -10.77
CA ARG A 153 19.93 -23.39 -10.34
C ARG A 153 20.12 -24.40 -11.47
N GLN A 154 19.17 -24.48 -12.40
CA GLN A 154 19.23 -25.35 -13.58
C GLN A 154 19.97 -24.73 -14.75
N GLY A 155 20.58 -23.54 -14.62
CA GLY A 155 21.32 -22.86 -15.68
C GLY A 155 20.45 -22.34 -16.85
N ILE A 156 19.12 -22.35 -16.69
CA ILE A 156 18.20 -21.91 -17.73
C ILE A 156 18.13 -20.39 -17.69
N VAL A 157 18.66 -19.73 -18.71
CA VAL A 157 18.50 -18.28 -18.89
C VAL A 157 17.03 -18.00 -19.16
N VAL A 158 16.37 -17.37 -18.20
CA VAL A 158 14.97 -16.93 -18.35
C VAL A 158 14.97 -15.80 -19.38
N ARG A 159 14.66 -16.14 -20.63
CA ARG A 159 14.42 -15.15 -21.68
C ARG A 159 13.19 -14.33 -21.27
N GLU A 160 13.34 -13.01 -21.22
CA GLU A 160 12.19 -12.09 -21.07
C GLU A 160 11.17 -12.43 -22.16
N ARG A 161 9.96 -12.77 -21.76
CA ARG A 161 8.88 -13.08 -22.69
C ARG A 161 8.60 -11.84 -23.53
N LEU A 162 8.69 -12.00 -24.86
CA LEU A 162 8.43 -10.95 -25.82
C LEU A 162 7.05 -10.30 -25.58
N PRO A 163 6.96 -8.96 -25.57
CA PRO A 163 5.69 -8.26 -25.55
C PRO A 163 4.90 -8.60 -26.82
N ASN A 164 3.61 -8.77 -26.71
CA ASN A 164 2.67 -8.90 -27.86
C ASN A 164 2.05 -10.27 -28.18
N GLN A 165 1.91 -11.20 -27.20
CA GLN A 165 1.11 -12.40 -27.43
C GLN A 165 -0.13 -12.42 -26.49
N HIS A 166 -1.07 -11.51 -26.68
CA HIS A 166 -2.37 -11.52 -25.99
C HIS A 166 -3.46 -12.04 -26.91
N SER A 167 -3.87 -13.28 -26.76
CA SER A 167 -5.02 -13.82 -27.50
C SER A 167 -6.39 -13.30 -26.98
N TRP A 168 -6.48 -12.92 -25.69
CA TRP A 168 -7.72 -12.49 -25.04
C TRP A 168 -8.10 -11.03 -25.27
N ILE A 169 -7.12 -10.14 -25.45
CA ILE A 169 -7.33 -8.69 -25.52
C ILE A 169 -7.56 -8.21 -26.96
N HIS A 170 -7.28 -9.05 -27.95
CA HIS A 170 -7.42 -8.69 -29.36
C HIS A 170 -8.87 -8.58 -29.89
N GLY A 171 -9.87 -9.03 -29.12
CA GLY A 171 -11.29 -8.96 -29.52
C GLY A 171 -12.05 -7.72 -29.05
N LEU A 172 -11.47 -6.89 -28.17
CA LEU A 172 -12.17 -5.77 -27.53
C LEU A 172 -12.10 -4.47 -28.36
N PRO A 173 -13.20 -3.67 -28.39
CA PRO A 173 -13.22 -2.35 -29.03
C PRO A 173 -12.35 -1.33 -28.28
N LEU A 174 -12.19 -0.11 -28.83
CA LEU A 174 -11.45 1.01 -28.24
C LEU A 174 -9.95 0.75 -28.06
N ARG A 175 -9.28 0.36 -29.14
CA ARG A 175 -7.83 0.13 -29.13
C ARG A 175 -7.06 1.44 -29.16
N VAL A 176 -6.13 1.63 -28.24
CA VAL A 176 -5.24 2.79 -28.15
C VAL A 176 -3.78 2.33 -28.16
N ARG A 177 -2.95 3.12 -28.83
CA ARG A 177 -1.51 2.87 -28.91
C ARG A 177 -0.76 3.63 -27.81
N PHE A 178 -0.24 2.93 -26.85
CA PHE A 178 0.61 3.47 -25.79
C PHE A 178 2.07 3.49 -26.26
N LYS A 179 2.55 4.68 -26.67
CA LYS A 179 3.85 4.82 -27.37
C LYS A 179 5.05 4.39 -26.51
N LYS A 180 5.08 4.76 -25.22
CA LYS A 180 6.19 4.42 -24.32
C LYS A 180 6.15 2.96 -23.85
N SER A 181 4.97 2.46 -23.56
CA SER A 181 4.75 1.04 -23.18
C SER A 181 4.83 0.09 -24.37
N ARG A 182 4.91 0.60 -25.62
CA ARG A 182 4.90 -0.18 -26.88
C ARG A 182 3.75 -1.17 -26.94
N LEU A 183 2.60 -0.80 -26.37
CA LEU A 183 1.41 -1.64 -26.31
C LEU A 183 0.34 -1.10 -27.24
N TYR A 184 -0.35 -2.03 -27.90
CA TYR A 184 -1.55 -1.76 -28.66
C TYR A 184 -2.68 -2.63 -28.11
N ILE A 185 -3.39 -2.09 -27.12
CA ILE A 185 -4.42 -2.81 -26.36
C ILE A 185 -5.71 -1.98 -26.25
N SER A 186 -6.81 -2.65 -25.94
CA SER A 186 -8.05 -1.97 -25.58
C SER A 186 -7.88 -1.15 -24.29
N VAL A 187 -8.52 0.00 -24.20
CA VAL A 187 -8.55 0.84 -23.00
C VAL A 187 -9.39 0.19 -21.90
N LEU A 188 -10.36 -0.65 -22.26
CA LEU A 188 -11.31 -1.24 -21.31
C LEU A 188 -10.64 -2.03 -20.16
N PRO A 189 -9.71 -2.97 -20.40
CA PRO A 189 -8.97 -3.63 -19.32
C PRO A 189 -8.19 -2.65 -18.43
N VAL A 190 -7.63 -1.58 -19.02
CA VAL A 190 -6.90 -0.55 -18.26
C VAL A 190 -7.84 0.17 -17.30
N LEU A 191 -9.03 0.56 -17.77
CA LEU A 191 -10.04 1.23 -16.96
C LEU A 191 -10.58 0.31 -15.85
N ILE A 192 -10.84 -0.96 -16.15
CA ILE A 192 -11.32 -1.94 -15.14
C ILE A 192 -10.26 -2.13 -14.05
N ILE A 193 -9.00 -2.29 -14.43
CA ILE A 193 -7.89 -2.43 -13.47
C ILE A 193 -7.77 -1.18 -12.62
N GLY A 194 -7.78 0.01 -13.22
CA GLY A 194 -7.68 1.27 -12.49
C GLY A 194 -8.84 1.46 -11.52
N LEU A 195 -10.07 1.18 -11.95
CA LEU A 195 -11.29 1.27 -11.12
C LEU A 195 -11.23 0.29 -9.93
N PHE A 196 -10.89 -0.97 -10.19
CA PHE A 196 -10.77 -1.98 -9.15
C PHE A 196 -9.69 -1.63 -8.12
N ILE A 197 -8.52 -1.20 -8.58
CA ILE A 197 -7.41 -0.82 -7.70
C ILE A 197 -7.73 0.46 -6.96
N GLY A 198 -8.44 1.41 -7.59
CA GLY A 198 -8.93 2.60 -6.95
C GLY A 198 -9.89 2.28 -5.80
N PHE A 199 -10.86 1.40 -6.05
CA PHE A 199 -11.81 0.94 -5.05
C PHE A 199 -11.12 0.24 -3.86
N VAL A 200 -10.32 -0.79 -4.13
CA VAL A 200 -9.63 -1.56 -3.09
C VAL A 200 -8.58 -0.72 -2.38
N GLY A 201 -7.84 0.10 -3.12
CA GLY A 201 -6.77 0.94 -2.59
C GLY A 201 -7.27 2.00 -1.62
N SER A 202 -8.43 2.62 -1.89
CA SER A 202 -9.06 3.61 -1.02
C SER A 202 -9.76 2.97 0.17
N LEU A 203 -10.42 1.82 -0.03
CA LEU A 203 -11.09 1.08 1.03
C LEU A 203 -10.10 0.58 2.09
N LEU A 204 -8.95 0.06 1.66
CA LEU A 204 -7.95 -0.54 2.55
C LEU A 204 -6.80 0.41 2.94
N GLY A 205 -6.71 1.59 2.34
CA GLY A 205 -5.59 2.51 2.57
C GLY A 205 -4.23 2.04 2.04
N ILE A 206 -4.22 1.07 1.09
CA ILE A 206 -2.98 0.41 0.61
C ILE A 206 -2.20 1.28 -0.38
N GLY A 207 -2.86 2.22 -1.04
CA GLY A 207 -2.27 3.02 -2.11
C GLY A 207 -2.28 2.36 -3.49
N GLY A 208 -2.69 1.12 -3.61
CA GLY A 208 -2.86 0.42 -4.88
C GLY A 208 -1.58 0.03 -5.63
N GLY A 209 -0.42 0.62 -5.34
CA GLY A 209 0.84 0.34 -6.04
C GLY A 209 1.26 -1.13 -5.96
N PHE A 210 1.02 -1.75 -4.81
CA PHE A 210 1.30 -3.16 -4.56
C PHE A 210 0.52 -4.10 -5.51
N ILE A 211 -0.71 -3.76 -5.84
CA ILE A 211 -1.58 -4.53 -6.75
C ILE A 211 -1.34 -4.12 -8.20
N MET A 212 -1.09 -2.83 -8.43
CA MET A 212 -0.93 -2.25 -9.76
C MET A 212 0.26 -2.84 -10.50
N VAL A 213 1.42 -2.99 -9.83
CA VAL A 213 2.63 -3.54 -10.46
C VAL A 213 2.40 -4.95 -11.00
N PRO A 214 1.92 -5.94 -10.20
CA PRO A 214 1.56 -7.24 -10.74
C PRO A 214 0.48 -7.17 -11.82
N ALA A 215 -0.56 -6.37 -11.65
CA ALA A 215 -1.63 -6.25 -12.64
C ALA A 215 -1.11 -5.76 -14.00
N LEU A 216 -0.29 -4.71 -14.02
CA LEU A 216 0.30 -4.19 -15.26
C LEU A 216 1.27 -5.20 -15.90
N VAL A 217 2.05 -5.91 -15.11
CA VAL A 217 3.04 -6.89 -15.61
C VAL A 217 2.36 -8.15 -16.14
N TYR A 218 1.40 -8.72 -15.39
CA TYR A 218 0.83 -10.03 -15.74
C TYR A 218 -0.39 -9.95 -16.64
N LEU A 219 -1.30 -8.97 -16.40
CA LEU A 219 -2.49 -8.83 -17.22
C LEU A 219 -2.21 -8.05 -18.50
N LEU A 220 -1.52 -6.90 -18.40
CA LEU A 220 -1.30 -6.01 -19.55
C LEU A 220 0.08 -6.19 -20.20
N ARG A 221 1.00 -6.94 -19.57
CA ARG A 221 2.37 -7.18 -20.05
C ARG A 221 3.13 -5.90 -20.39
N VAL A 222 2.92 -4.87 -19.59
CA VAL A 222 3.67 -3.61 -19.70
C VAL A 222 5.15 -3.88 -19.39
N PRO A 223 6.10 -3.30 -20.15
CA PRO A 223 7.53 -3.43 -19.86
C PRO A 223 7.89 -2.91 -18.48
N GLY A 224 8.66 -3.69 -17.70
CA GLY A 224 8.95 -3.40 -16.29
C GLY A 224 9.59 -2.03 -16.00
N ASN A 225 10.33 -1.49 -16.96
CA ASN A 225 10.94 -0.16 -16.86
C ASN A 225 9.92 1.00 -16.84
N VAL A 226 8.68 0.77 -17.35
CA VAL A 226 7.62 1.78 -17.40
C VAL A 226 6.54 1.52 -16.34
N VAL A 227 6.39 0.26 -15.89
CA VAL A 227 5.37 -0.14 -14.91
C VAL A 227 5.48 0.65 -13.63
N ILE A 228 6.66 0.68 -13.01
CA ILE A 228 6.86 1.28 -11.68
C ILE A 228 6.56 2.78 -11.72
N GLY A 229 7.09 3.50 -12.71
CA GLY A 229 6.87 4.93 -12.83
C GLY A 229 5.40 5.28 -13.10
N THR A 230 4.74 4.51 -13.97
CA THR A 230 3.33 4.71 -14.33
C THR A 230 2.40 4.39 -13.17
N SER A 231 2.66 3.30 -12.43
CA SER A 231 1.90 2.95 -11.22
C SER A 231 2.06 3.99 -10.12
N LEU A 232 3.28 4.47 -9.85
CA LEU A 232 3.51 5.52 -8.85
C LEU A 232 2.81 6.83 -9.21
N ALA A 233 2.81 7.23 -10.49
CA ALA A 233 2.09 8.43 -10.92
C ALA A 233 0.58 8.31 -10.71
N GLN A 234 0.01 7.14 -11.00
CA GLN A 234 -1.41 6.85 -10.71
C GLN A 234 -1.69 6.85 -9.21
N VAL A 235 -0.85 6.20 -8.40
CA VAL A 235 -1.00 6.15 -6.93
C VAL A 235 -1.00 7.55 -6.31
N VAL A 236 -0.11 8.44 -6.74
CA VAL A 236 -0.06 9.83 -6.24
C VAL A 236 -1.41 10.53 -6.44
N ALA A 237 -1.93 10.52 -7.66
CA ALA A 237 -3.17 11.22 -7.97
C ALA A 237 -4.39 10.59 -7.28
N MET A 238 -4.47 9.26 -7.29
CA MET A 238 -5.55 8.52 -6.68
C MET A 238 -5.56 8.68 -5.15
N MET A 239 -4.40 8.52 -4.50
CA MET A 239 -4.32 8.65 -3.05
C MET A 239 -4.48 10.09 -2.57
N ALA A 240 -4.07 11.10 -3.35
CA ALA A 240 -4.39 12.49 -3.04
C ALA A 240 -5.93 12.72 -3.03
N ALA A 241 -6.63 12.21 -4.04
CA ALA A 241 -8.10 12.26 -4.06
C ALA A 241 -8.71 11.48 -2.87
N THR A 242 -8.20 10.29 -2.58
CA THR A 242 -8.65 9.46 -1.44
C THR A 242 -8.43 10.16 -0.11
N THR A 243 -7.26 10.81 0.10
CA THR A 243 -6.98 11.56 1.34
C THR A 243 -7.98 12.70 1.53
N ILE A 244 -8.27 13.44 0.45
CA ILE A 244 -9.26 14.53 0.49
C ILE A 244 -10.66 13.98 0.81
N LEU A 245 -11.06 12.88 0.18
CA LEU A 245 -12.35 12.24 0.42
C LEU A 245 -12.48 11.76 1.87
N HIS A 246 -11.48 11.05 2.41
CA HIS A 246 -11.48 10.63 3.80
C HIS A 246 -11.45 11.81 4.78
N ALA A 247 -10.77 12.91 4.44
CA ALA A 247 -10.75 14.10 5.29
C ALA A 247 -12.09 14.82 5.32
N VAL A 248 -12.79 14.90 4.18
CA VAL A 248 -14.04 15.66 4.06
C VAL A 248 -15.26 14.82 4.45
N GLN A 249 -15.36 13.59 3.97
CA GLN A 249 -16.52 12.71 4.19
C GLN A 249 -16.41 11.93 5.50
N SER A 250 -15.35 11.15 5.65
CA SER A 250 -15.18 10.23 6.78
C SER A 250 -14.66 10.92 8.05
N GLN A 251 -14.07 12.12 7.93
CA GLN A 251 -13.42 12.88 9.02
C GLN A 251 -12.48 12.02 9.89
N SER A 252 -11.82 11.03 9.27
CA SER A 252 -11.01 10.02 9.96
C SER A 252 -9.51 10.25 9.79
N VAL A 253 -9.09 11.31 9.08
CA VAL A 253 -7.66 11.60 8.83
C VAL A 253 -7.07 12.35 10.02
N ASP A 254 -6.23 11.67 10.80
CA ASP A 254 -5.42 12.34 11.82
C ASP A 254 -4.18 12.99 11.18
N ILE A 255 -4.21 14.33 11.14
CA ILE A 255 -3.17 15.11 10.46
C ILE A 255 -1.80 14.92 11.11
N LEU A 256 -1.76 14.82 12.45
CA LEU A 256 -0.53 14.67 13.19
C LEU A 256 0.10 13.30 12.95
N LEU A 257 -0.72 12.25 12.98
CA LEU A 257 -0.32 10.89 12.61
C LEU A 257 0.20 10.86 11.17
N ALA A 258 -0.57 11.39 10.21
CA ALA A 258 -0.18 11.41 8.81
C ALA A 258 1.15 12.15 8.60
N PHE A 259 1.36 13.29 9.27
CA PHE A 259 2.59 14.06 9.16
C PHE A 259 3.81 13.32 9.72
N CYS A 260 3.70 12.70 10.90
CA CYS A 260 4.78 11.90 11.49
C CYS A 260 5.18 10.73 10.56
N LEU A 261 4.17 10.04 10.01
CA LEU A 261 4.38 8.94 9.07
C LEU A 261 4.98 9.42 7.74
N MET A 262 4.59 10.60 7.26
CA MET A 262 5.18 11.23 6.07
C MET A 262 6.67 11.51 6.24
N VAL A 263 7.05 12.14 7.35
CA VAL A 263 8.46 12.47 7.65
C VAL A 263 9.30 11.20 7.71
N GLY A 264 8.88 10.22 8.51
CA GLY A 264 9.56 8.93 8.61
C GLY A 264 9.56 8.18 7.27
N GLY A 265 8.40 8.08 6.63
CA GLY A 265 8.20 7.33 5.39
C GLY A 265 9.00 7.87 4.22
N THR A 266 9.05 9.18 4.03
CA THR A 266 9.83 9.80 2.94
C THR A 266 11.34 9.65 3.15
N ALA A 267 11.82 9.86 4.37
CA ALA A 267 13.23 9.61 4.72
C ALA A 267 13.59 8.14 4.50
N GLY A 268 12.81 7.22 5.06
CA GLY A 268 13.00 5.79 4.89
C GLY A 268 13.01 5.35 3.42
N ALA A 269 12.07 5.86 2.61
CA ALA A 269 11.96 5.52 1.20
C ALA A 269 13.21 5.91 0.38
N GLN A 270 13.84 7.04 0.69
CA GLN A 270 15.08 7.46 0.04
C GLN A 270 16.24 6.50 0.35
N PHE A 271 16.40 6.12 1.61
CA PHE A 271 17.41 5.14 2.02
C PHE A 271 17.12 3.76 1.44
N GLY A 272 15.85 3.33 1.43
CA GLY A 272 15.43 2.07 0.84
C GLY A 272 15.71 2.00 -0.66
N ALA A 273 15.39 3.06 -1.40
CA ALA A 273 15.66 3.15 -2.83
C ALA A 273 17.17 3.13 -3.16
N ALA A 274 18.00 3.69 -2.30
CA ALA A 274 19.46 3.61 -2.43
C ALA A 274 19.96 2.19 -2.15
N ALA A 275 19.48 1.53 -1.09
CA ALA A 275 19.84 0.16 -0.73
C ALA A 275 19.38 -0.88 -1.78
N GLY A 276 18.22 -0.66 -2.39
CA GLY A 276 17.64 -1.54 -3.41
C GLY A 276 18.49 -1.71 -4.65
N LYS A 277 19.38 -0.75 -4.95
CA LYS A 277 20.33 -0.84 -6.08
C LYS A 277 21.36 -1.96 -5.92
N HIS A 278 21.63 -2.37 -4.69
CA HIS A 278 22.65 -3.39 -4.37
C HIS A 278 22.07 -4.81 -4.27
N LEU A 279 20.74 -4.94 -4.22
CA LEU A 279 20.07 -6.21 -4.07
C LEU A 279 19.54 -6.71 -5.43
N ARG A 280 19.54 -8.02 -5.60
CA ARG A 280 19.02 -8.66 -6.82
C ARG A 280 17.49 -8.66 -6.77
N GLY A 281 16.84 -8.31 -7.88
CA GLY A 281 15.39 -8.21 -7.97
C GLY A 281 14.62 -9.48 -7.55
N GLU A 282 15.21 -10.67 -7.77
CA GLU A 282 14.63 -11.96 -7.35
C GLU A 282 14.60 -12.11 -5.83
N GLN A 283 15.68 -11.69 -5.15
CA GLN A 283 15.78 -11.72 -3.69
C GLN A 283 14.82 -10.74 -3.04
N LEU A 284 14.70 -9.54 -3.63
CA LEU A 284 13.77 -8.51 -3.20
C LEU A 284 12.33 -9.00 -3.28
N ARG A 285 11.93 -9.62 -4.41
CA ARG A 285 10.58 -10.17 -4.57
C ARG A 285 10.28 -11.29 -3.59
N GLY A 286 11.25 -12.18 -3.32
CA GLY A 286 11.10 -13.24 -2.34
C GLY A 286 10.94 -12.73 -0.92
N LEU A 287 11.75 -11.74 -0.53
CA LEU A 287 11.67 -11.11 0.78
C LEU A 287 10.31 -10.38 0.96
N LEU A 288 9.89 -9.63 -0.08
CA LEU A 288 8.58 -8.97 -0.07
C LEU A 288 7.44 -9.97 0.06
N ALA A 289 7.47 -11.06 -0.71
CA ALA A 289 6.46 -12.10 -0.65
C ALA A 289 6.34 -12.73 0.75
N LEU A 290 7.47 -12.98 1.40
CA LEU A 290 7.51 -13.56 2.74
C LEU A 290 6.93 -12.59 3.77
N LEU A 291 7.29 -11.31 3.69
CA LEU A 291 6.79 -10.27 4.57
C LEU A 291 5.30 -10.05 4.41
N VAL A 292 4.80 -10.01 3.16
CA VAL A 292 3.37 -9.88 2.85
C VAL A 292 2.57 -11.07 3.38
N LEU A 293 3.09 -12.30 3.23
CA LEU A 293 2.46 -13.48 3.78
C LEU A 293 2.45 -13.50 5.31
N ALA A 294 3.52 -13.03 5.95
CA ALA A 294 3.55 -12.91 7.42
C ALA A 294 2.45 -11.98 7.93
N VAL A 295 2.21 -10.84 7.26
CA VAL A 295 1.11 -9.91 7.58
C VAL A 295 -0.26 -10.57 7.33
N ALA A 296 -0.43 -11.28 6.20
CA ALA A 296 -1.66 -11.99 5.89
C ALA A 296 -1.99 -13.06 6.95
N ILE A 297 -0.98 -13.85 7.35
CA ILE A 297 -1.12 -14.86 8.40
C ILE A 297 -1.51 -14.21 9.72
N ARG A 298 -0.91 -13.06 10.08
CA ARG A 298 -1.24 -12.33 11.31
C ARG A 298 -2.69 -11.87 11.33
N PHE A 299 -3.23 -11.37 10.20
CA PHE A 299 -4.66 -11.07 10.08
C PHE A 299 -5.52 -12.35 10.17
N GLY A 300 -5.11 -13.43 9.51
CA GLY A 300 -5.83 -14.71 9.62
C GLY A 300 -5.90 -15.20 11.06
N LEU A 301 -4.79 -15.10 11.80
CA LEU A 301 -4.76 -15.47 13.23
C LEU A 301 -5.64 -14.55 14.07
N SER A 302 -5.64 -13.24 13.82
CA SER A 302 -6.50 -12.30 14.58
C SER A 302 -8.00 -12.50 14.33
N LEU A 303 -8.37 -13.11 13.20
CA LEU A 303 -9.77 -13.45 12.91
C LEU A 303 -10.20 -14.78 13.55
N VAL A 304 -9.25 -15.70 13.78
CA VAL A 304 -9.53 -17.05 14.33
C VAL A 304 -9.36 -17.09 15.84
N LEU A 305 -8.35 -16.37 16.35
CA LEU A 305 -8.12 -16.29 17.80
C LEU A 305 -9.12 -15.31 18.40
N THR A 306 -9.91 -15.78 19.35
CA THR A 306 -10.77 -14.92 20.15
C THR A 306 -9.93 -13.90 20.91
N PRO A 307 -10.28 -12.60 20.91
CA PRO A 307 -9.61 -11.62 21.76
C PRO A 307 -9.71 -12.06 23.23
N ASP A 308 -8.61 -11.94 23.97
CA ASP A 308 -8.59 -12.28 25.40
C ASP A 308 -9.55 -11.44 26.24
N ASP A 309 -10.04 -10.29 25.71
CA ASP A 309 -10.97 -9.37 26.36
C ASP A 309 -12.25 -9.15 25.53
N VAL A 310 -13.16 -10.12 25.56
CA VAL A 310 -14.49 -9.97 24.92
C VAL A 310 -15.37 -8.98 25.70
N PHE A 311 -15.09 -8.70 26.99
CA PHE A 311 -15.80 -7.76 27.85
C PHE A 311 -14.85 -7.13 28.90
N SER A 312 -14.00 -6.21 28.53
CA SER A 312 -13.44 -5.28 29.51
C SER A 312 -14.48 -4.19 29.82
N MET A 313 -15.45 -4.49 30.63
CA MET A 313 -16.15 -3.45 31.37
C MET A 313 -15.12 -2.83 32.28
N ALA A 314 -14.61 -1.66 31.94
CA ALA A 314 -13.87 -0.84 32.88
C ALA A 314 -14.80 -0.61 34.07
N ALA A 315 -14.56 -1.33 35.15
CA ALA A 315 -15.19 -1.05 36.41
C ALA A 315 -14.75 0.35 36.81
N GLY A 316 -15.60 1.33 36.50
CA GLY A 316 -15.39 2.69 36.97
C GLY A 316 -15.27 2.62 38.48
N SER A 317 -14.09 2.87 39.02
CA SER A 317 -13.86 3.07 40.43
C SER A 317 -14.69 4.26 40.87
N VAL A 318 -15.89 3.98 41.33
CA VAL A 318 -16.66 4.91 42.19
C VAL A 318 -15.91 4.95 43.50
N THR A 319 -14.92 5.83 43.61
CA THR A 319 -14.41 6.28 44.90
C THR A 319 -15.27 7.43 45.37
N ARG A 320 -16.00 7.16 46.43
CA ARG A 320 -16.67 8.16 47.30
C ARG A 320 -15.65 9.15 47.85
#